data_19a207b3b83c6aeb6ab10ec141fdb76e
#
_entry.id   19a207b3b83c6aeb6ab10ec141fdb76e
#
_cell.length_a   1.000
_cell.length_b   1.000
_cell.length_c   1.000
_cell.angle_alpha   90.00
_cell.angle_beta   90.00
_cell.angle_gamma   90.00
#
_symmetry.space_group_name_H-M   'P 1'
#
loop_
_entity.id
_entity.type
_entity.pdbx_description
1 polymer ?
#
loop_
_entity_poly.entity_id
_entity_poly.type
_entity_poly.pdbx_seq_one_letter_code
_entity_poly.pdbx_strand_id
1 'polypeptide(L)'
;MTDDDTTATRAPTRRDTLKYGSAVAVGGGLAGCSDLLGQSESGRSDATGDGAYTVEMAPVGEVSFESVPEDVFTILGHHADMALALGRGDALNAMHAPGYHQSLYRKFTHRLDGVSVDWEGLYASWEPTKEKLIELDSDVHLADPAKVATADGWDEGDIEEVRTSVGPWFGNTFSGSHETPPSEWTDRYEYYTLWEIFGKVARVFREGRRFEELAAIRNAMRSTIQARLPPESERPSAAMVLFSTSDDGKMWGYKLNHPGYYAAHSRPLGATDALADAVGPGYGEDGRNITLDYELLLEADPDVLLVLGPMTAYHDIGEIRANLRTHEVASELTAVQEGRIYTQGARRQGPLLNLFQTEMTAKQLYPERFGQWPGYTDGDPYPEIPEDERLFDRQRVAEIIDGRV
;
A
#
# COMPACT_ATOMS: atom_id res chain seq x y z
N MET A 1 54.16 -16.49 -35.78
CA MET A 1 53.82 -15.42 -36.68
C MET A 1 52.34 -15.33 -36.61
N THR A 2 51.80 -14.69 -35.51
CA THR A 2 51.54 -13.24 -35.43
C THR A 2 50.39 -12.87 -36.38
N ASP A 3 49.30 -12.30 -36.05
CA ASP A 3 49.05 -11.18 -35.19
C ASP A 3 47.64 -11.23 -34.64
N ASP A 4 47.60 -10.74 -33.44
CA ASP A 4 46.49 -10.36 -32.59
C ASP A 4 45.91 -9.01 -33.05
N ASP A 5 44.63 -8.85 -33.19
CA ASP A 5 44.03 -7.51 -33.30
C ASP A 5 42.77 -7.40 -32.46
N THR A 6 42.98 -6.95 -31.22
CA THR A 6 42.02 -6.67 -30.20
C THR A 6 41.55 -5.20 -30.36
N THR A 7 40.39 -4.97 -30.96
CA THR A 7 39.76 -3.65 -30.94
C THR A 7 38.89 -3.49 -29.67
N ALA A 8 39.46 -2.82 -28.68
CA ALA A 8 38.77 -2.38 -27.48
C ALA A 8 37.80 -1.24 -27.81
N THR A 9 36.53 -1.49 -27.61
CA THR A 9 35.47 -0.44 -27.66
C THR A 9 35.46 0.34 -26.35
N ARG A 10 35.83 1.61 -26.45
CA ARG A 10 35.97 2.57 -25.36
C ARG A 10 34.60 3.14 -24.98
N ALA A 11 34.21 3.05 -23.70
CA ALA A 11 33.01 3.64 -23.15
C ALA A 11 33.05 5.17 -23.22
N PRO A 12 31.93 5.86 -23.48
CA PRO A 12 31.87 7.33 -23.54
C PRO A 12 31.99 7.96 -22.16
N THR A 13 32.81 8.99 -22.06
CA THR A 13 33.06 9.78 -20.85
C THR A 13 32.04 10.89 -20.67
N ARG A 14 31.81 11.30 -19.40
CA ARG A 14 30.87 12.31 -18.87
C ARG A 14 30.98 13.73 -19.46
N ARG A 15 31.47 13.94 -20.67
CA ARG A 15 31.73 15.27 -21.27
C ARG A 15 30.83 15.67 -22.44
N ASP A 16 29.92 14.79 -22.90
CA ASP A 16 29.14 15.06 -24.12
C ASP A 16 27.69 15.55 -23.87
N THR A 17 27.30 15.83 -22.61
CA THR A 17 25.94 16.26 -22.27
C THR A 17 25.82 17.75 -21.89
N LEU A 18 26.67 18.61 -22.46
CA LEU A 18 26.60 20.07 -22.24
C LEU A 18 26.70 20.85 -23.55
N LYS A 19 25.68 20.76 -24.37
CA LYS A 19 25.42 21.75 -25.42
C LYS A 19 23.92 21.73 -25.78
N TYR A 20 23.15 22.48 -25.08
CA TYR A 20 22.00 23.30 -25.55
C TYR A 20 21.48 24.08 -24.36
N GLY A 21 22.02 25.24 -24.21
CA GLY A 21 21.56 26.24 -23.26
C GLY A 21 20.81 27.35 -23.97
N SER A 22 20.10 28.09 -23.17
CA SER A 22 19.52 29.45 -23.38
C SER A 22 18.08 29.43 -23.89
N ALA A 23 17.14 30.12 -23.26
CA ALA A 23 17.18 31.45 -22.65
C ALA A 23 16.08 31.67 -21.65
N VAL A 24 16.39 32.48 -20.68
CA VAL A 24 15.62 33.08 -19.60
C VAL A 24 14.49 33.99 -20.12
N ALA A 25 13.34 33.98 -19.42
CA ALA A 25 12.57 35.21 -19.17
C ALA A 25 11.93 35.12 -17.78
N VAL A 26 12.34 36.05 -16.93
CA VAL A 26 11.80 36.36 -15.62
C VAL A 26 10.45 37.03 -15.79
N GLY A 27 9.42 36.58 -15.11
CA GLY A 27 8.13 37.26 -15.02
C GLY A 27 7.33 36.65 -13.89
N GLY A 28 7.26 37.34 -12.74
CA GLY A 28 6.49 36.92 -11.58
C GLY A 28 4.99 36.97 -11.84
N GLY A 29 4.27 36.07 -11.22
CA GLY A 29 2.82 36.03 -11.21
C GLY A 29 2.33 34.92 -10.34
N LEU A 30 1.86 35.27 -9.16
CA LEU A 30 1.08 34.41 -8.29
C LEU A 30 -0.21 33.97 -9.00
N ALA A 31 -0.37 32.73 -9.35
CA ALA A 31 -1.68 32.17 -9.69
C ALA A 31 -1.66 30.64 -9.57
N GLY A 32 -2.40 30.11 -8.63
CA GLY A 32 -3.39 29.08 -8.79
C GLY A 32 -2.94 27.71 -9.31
N CYS A 33 -2.69 26.76 -8.40
CA CYS A 33 -2.79 25.33 -8.69
C CYS A 33 -4.25 24.98 -9.03
N SER A 34 -4.60 25.07 -10.31
CA SER A 34 -5.87 24.57 -10.86
C SER A 34 -5.67 24.08 -12.30
N ASP A 35 -4.81 23.05 -12.47
CA ASP A 35 -4.68 22.38 -13.76
C ASP A 35 -4.36 20.91 -13.58
N LEU A 36 -5.35 20.20 -13.01
CA LEU A 36 -5.49 18.74 -13.10
C LEU A 36 -6.92 18.35 -13.48
N LEU A 37 -7.66 19.32 -14.07
CA LEU A 37 -8.99 19.10 -14.66
C LEU A 37 -9.00 19.65 -16.08
N GLY A 38 -8.22 19.03 -16.97
CA GLY A 38 -8.20 19.49 -18.35
C GLY A 38 -7.66 18.47 -19.31
N GLN A 39 -8.57 17.74 -19.88
CA GLN A 39 -8.60 17.01 -21.15
C GLN A 39 -8.84 15.52 -21.02
N SER A 40 -10.11 15.18 -20.95
CA SER A 40 -10.74 14.19 -21.83
C SER A 40 -12.25 14.43 -21.74
N GLU A 41 -12.77 15.35 -22.53
CA GLU A 41 -14.17 15.32 -22.93
C GLU A 41 -14.38 14.14 -23.88
N SER A 42 -14.74 12.99 -23.31
CA SER A 42 -15.56 12.01 -24.01
C SER A 42 -16.22 11.13 -22.93
N GLY A 43 -17.52 11.35 -22.72
CA GLY A 43 -18.37 10.43 -21.98
C GLY A 43 -18.66 10.82 -20.54
N ARG A 44 -19.26 11.99 -20.28
CA ARG A 44 -20.23 12.11 -19.20
C ARG A 44 -21.42 11.26 -19.57
N SER A 45 -21.43 10.03 -19.09
CA SER A 45 -22.67 9.32 -18.83
C SER A 45 -22.71 9.00 -17.35
N ASP A 46 -23.23 9.94 -16.56
CA ASP A 46 -23.92 9.64 -15.31
C ASP A 46 -25.19 8.88 -15.72
N ALA A 47 -25.00 7.63 -16.14
CA ALA A 47 -26.09 6.71 -16.38
C ALA A 47 -26.21 5.84 -15.13
N THR A 48 -27.10 6.22 -14.23
CA THR A 48 -27.90 5.29 -13.45
C THR A 48 -28.71 4.43 -14.43
N GLY A 49 -28.06 3.56 -15.18
CA GLY A 49 -28.65 2.72 -16.21
C GLY A 49 -28.07 1.32 -16.09
N ASP A 50 -28.94 0.34 -16.08
CA ASP A 50 -28.73 -1.12 -16.07
C ASP A 50 -28.01 -1.63 -17.33
N GLY A 51 -27.13 -0.88 -17.95
CA GLY A 51 -26.44 -1.25 -19.17
C GLY A 51 -24.98 -1.63 -18.96
N ALA A 52 -24.42 -2.40 -19.89
CA ALA A 52 -23.00 -2.75 -19.96
C ALA A 52 -22.11 -1.50 -19.87
N TYR A 53 -20.95 -1.63 -19.22
CA TYR A 53 -19.98 -0.56 -19.05
C TYR A 53 -18.56 -1.10 -19.10
N THR A 54 -17.59 -0.23 -19.31
CA THR A 54 -16.20 -0.59 -19.46
C THR A 54 -15.33 0.18 -18.46
N VAL A 55 -14.36 -0.50 -17.89
CA VAL A 55 -13.34 0.07 -16.98
C VAL A 55 -11.97 -0.34 -17.47
N GLU A 56 -11.00 0.58 -17.39
CA GLU A 56 -9.64 0.35 -17.85
C GLU A 56 -8.64 0.37 -16.71
N MET A 57 -7.73 -0.60 -16.67
CA MET A 57 -6.56 -0.63 -15.79
C MET A 57 -5.44 -1.50 -16.40
N ALA A 58 -4.20 -1.00 -16.44
CA ALA A 58 -3.05 -1.84 -16.77
C ALA A 58 -2.82 -2.91 -15.67
N PRO A 59 -2.34 -4.11 -16.00
CA PRO A 59 -1.91 -4.56 -17.32
C PRO A 59 -3.03 -5.17 -18.18
N VAL A 60 -4.27 -5.25 -17.69
CA VAL A 60 -5.38 -5.92 -18.38
C VAL A 60 -6.03 -5.10 -19.51
N GLY A 61 -5.90 -3.75 -19.44
CA GLY A 61 -6.54 -2.83 -20.37
C GLY A 61 -8.04 -2.67 -20.09
N GLU A 62 -8.83 -2.56 -21.12
CA GLU A 62 -10.30 -2.43 -21.04
C GLU A 62 -10.97 -3.74 -20.63
N VAL A 63 -11.85 -3.65 -19.64
CA VAL A 63 -12.69 -4.75 -19.17
C VAL A 63 -14.15 -4.30 -19.20
N SER A 64 -15.00 -5.09 -19.89
CA SER A 64 -16.43 -4.83 -19.98
C SER A 64 -17.20 -5.66 -18.96
N PHE A 65 -18.20 -5.05 -18.35
CA PHE A 65 -19.11 -5.65 -17.37
C PHE A 65 -20.54 -5.50 -17.87
N GLU A 66 -21.32 -6.58 -17.89
CA GLU A 66 -22.75 -6.56 -18.22
C GLU A 66 -23.59 -6.06 -17.04
N SER A 67 -23.15 -6.36 -15.82
CA SER A 67 -23.74 -5.93 -14.53
C SER A 67 -22.66 -5.62 -13.52
N VAL A 68 -23.04 -5.02 -12.40
CA VAL A 68 -22.13 -4.84 -11.24
C VAL A 68 -21.81 -6.23 -10.66
N PRO A 69 -20.53 -6.58 -10.47
CA PRO A 69 -20.14 -7.85 -9.88
C PRO A 69 -20.74 -8.09 -8.49
N GLU A 70 -21.27 -9.29 -8.26
CA GLU A 70 -21.84 -9.73 -6.98
C GLU A 70 -20.97 -10.80 -6.32
N ASP A 71 -20.21 -11.59 -7.10
CA ASP A 71 -19.25 -12.59 -6.65
C ASP A 71 -17.83 -12.18 -7.04
N VAL A 72 -17.00 -11.89 -6.04
CA VAL A 72 -15.70 -11.23 -6.21
C VAL A 72 -14.58 -12.06 -5.59
N PHE A 73 -13.70 -12.53 -6.47
CA PHE A 73 -12.46 -13.16 -6.04
C PHE A 73 -11.39 -12.11 -5.75
N THR A 74 -10.68 -12.25 -4.61
CA THR A 74 -9.47 -11.47 -4.34
C THR A 74 -8.32 -12.38 -3.90
N ILE A 75 -7.07 -11.91 -4.02
CA ILE A 75 -5.92 -12.53 -3.38
C ILE A 75 -5.44 -11.64 -2.23
N LEU A 76 -5.11 -10.39 -2.50
CA LEU A 76 -4.47 -9.52 -1.52
C LEU A 76 -5.48 -8.65 -0.76
N GLY A 77 -5.24 -8.47 0.53
CA GLY A 77 -6.13 -7.75 1.44
C GLY A 77 -6.47 -6.32 1.05
N HIS A 78 -5.64 -5.65 0.23
CA HIS A 78 -5.95 -4.29 -0.23
C HIS A 78 -7.16 -4.22 -1.16
N HIS A 79 -7.39 -5.23 -2.00
CA HIS A 79 -8.60 -5.29 -2.83
C HIS A 79 -9.84 -5.59 -1.99
N ALA A 80 -9.72 -6.46 -0.97
CA ALA A 80 -10.82 -6.71 -0.04
C ALA A 80 -11.19 -5.44 0.77
N ASP A 81 -10.19 -4.66 1.19
CA ASP A 81 -10.39 -3.35 1.80
C ASP A 81 -11.11 -2.37 0.85
N MET A 82 -10.74 -2.36 -0.44
CA MET A 82 -11.42 -1.54 -1.44
C MET A 82 -12.89 -1.93 -1.59
N ALA A 83 -13.20 -3.22 -1.66
CA ALA A 83 -14.58 -3.70 -1.70
C ALA A 83 -15.34 -3.31 -0.43
N LEU A 84 -14.76 -3.50 0.75
CA LEU A 84 -15.36 -3.08 2.03
C LEU A 84 -15.63 -1.57 2.06
N ALA A 85 -14.66 -0.75 1.66
CA ALA A 85 -14.78 0.71 1.63
C ALA A 85 -15.91 1.20 0.70
N LEU A 86 -16.21 0.43 -0.34
CA LEU A 86 -17.28 0.70 -1.29
C LEU A 86 -18.64 0.08 -0.86
N GLY A 87 -18.72 -0.52 0.34
CA GLY A 87 -19.93 -1.20 0.81
C GLY A 87 -20.25 -2.47 0.02
N ARG A 88 -19.22 -3.12 -0.54
CA ARG A 88 -19.27 -4.37 -1.32
C ARG A 88 -18.49 -5.51 -0.66
N GLY A 89 -18.23 -5.41 0.64
CA GLY A 89 -17.49 -6.42 1.39
C GLY A 89 -18.16 -7.80 1.39
N ASP A 90 -19.47 -7.85 1.30
CA ASP A 90 -20.26 -9.09 1.26
C ASP A 90 -20.17 -9.83 -0.10
N ALA A 91 -19.71 -9.15 -1.16
CA ALA A 91 -19.49 -9.75 -2.47
C ALA A 91 -18.24 -10.65 -2.53
N LEU A 92 -17.37 -10.59 -1.52
CA LEU A 92 -16.12 -11.36 -1.51
C LEU A 92 -16.39 -12.85 -1.31
N ASN A 93 -15.88 -13.71 -2.19
CA ASN A 93 -15.93 -15.17 -2.05
C ASN A 93 -14.56 -15.81 -1.79
N ALA A 94 -13.47 -15.05 -1.98
CA ALA A 94 -12.10 -15.52 -1.76
C ALA A 94 -11.16 -14.38 -1.35
N MET A 95 -10.17 -14.68 -0.49
CA MET A 95 -9.04 -13.81 -0.18
C MET A 95 -7.89 -14.58 0.45
N HIS A 96 -6.67 -14.05 0.40
CA HIS A 96 -5.53 -14.65 1.11
C HIS A 96 -5.74 -14.60 2.62
N ALA A 97 -5.55 -15.74 3.29
CA ALA A 97 -5.60 -15.86 4.75
C ALA A 97 -6.78 -15.11 5.40
N PRO A 98 -8.05 -15.50 5.12
CA PRO A 98 -9.23 -14.75 5.55
C PRO A 98 -9.26 -14.45 7.04
N GLY A 99 -9.01 -15.45 7.89
CA GLY A 99 -8.99 -15.29 9.35
C GLY A 99 -7.93 -14.29 9.84
N TYR A 100 -6.75 -14.26 9.21
CA TYR A 100 -5.71 -13.27 9.51
C TYR A 100 -6.17 -11.85 9.18
N HIS A 101 -6.66 -11.63 7.97
CA HIS A 101 -7.14 -10.32 7.54
C HIS A 101 -8.37 -9.88 8.33
N GLN A 102 -9.30 -10.78 8.62
CA GLN A 102 -10.44 -10.48 9.48
C GLN A 102 -10.00 -9.99 10.86
N SER A 103 -9.06 -10.71 11.50
CA SER A 103 -8.53 -10.32 12.80
C SER A 103 -7.89 -8.92 12.76
N LEU A 104 -7.08 -8.64 11.72
CA LEU A 104 -6.47 -7.34 11.51
C LEU A 104 -7.53 -6.24 11.30
N TYR A 105 -8.44 -6.43 10.34
CA TYR A 105 -9.40 -5.39 9.96
C TYR A 105 -10.41 -5.08 11.06
N ARG A 106 -10.87 -6.08 11.83
CA ARG A 106 -11.74 -5.88 12.99
C ARG A 106 -11.16 -4.92 14.02
N LYS A 107 -9.84 -4.84 14.14
CA LYS A 107 -9.19 -3.89 15.06
C LYS A 107 -9.42 -2.44 14.64
N PHE A 108 -9.44 -2.17 13.35
CA PHE A 108 -9.64 -0.82 12.79
C PHE A 108 -11.12 -0.49 12.61
N THR A 109 -11.90 -1.40 12.03
CA THR A 109 -13.33 -1.19 11.77
C THR A 109 -14.14 -1.10 13.06
N HIS A 110 -13.63 -1.61 14.19
CA HIS A 110 -14.21 -1.36 15.51
C HIS A 110 -14.41 0.13 15.84
N ARG A 111 -13.67 1.01 15.14
CA ARG A 111 -13.77 2.48 15.27
C ARG A 111 -14.69 3.12 14.23
N LEU A 112 -15.38 2.34 13.44
CA LEU A 112 -16.34 2.78 12.42
C LEU A 112 -17.73 2.21 12.77
N ASP A 113 -18.61 3.04 13.27
CA ASP A 113 -19.92 2.62 13.75
C ASP A 113 -20.75 1.95 12.65
N GLY A 114 -21.19 0.72 12.89
CA GLY A 114 -21.99 -0.07 11.93
C GLY A 114 -21.18 -0.79 10.86
N VAL A 115 -19.85 -0.59 10.80
CA VAL A 115 -18.99 -1.31 9.84
C VAL A 115 -18.49 -2.60 10.49
N SER A 116 -18.85 -3.74 9.89
CA SER A 116 -18.40 -5.06 10.32
C SER A 116 -17.64 -5.77 9.22
N VAL A 117 -16.77 -6.69 9.62
CA VAL A 117 -16.00 -7.56 8.73
C VAL A 117 -16.33 -9.01 9.07
N ASP A 118 -16.85 -9.74 8.10
CA ASP A 118 -17.10 -11.18 8.19
C ASP A 118 -16.50 -11.88 6.96
N TRP A 119 -15.25 -12.30 7.10
CA TRP A 119 -14.49 -13.02 6.08
C TRP A 119 -14.20 -14.47 6.49
N GLU A 120 -14.81 -14.91 7.59
CA GLU A 120 -14.69 -16.30 8.05
C GLU A 120 -15.35 -17.24 7.04
N GLY A 121 -14.63 -18.27 6.62
CA GLY A 121 -15.13 -19.23 5.64
C GLY A 121 -14.90 -18.89 4.17
N LEU A 122 -14.37 -17.70 3.85
CA LEU A 122 -13.93 -17.41 2.48
C LEU A 122 -12.81 -18.36 2.05
N TYR A 123 -12.73 -18.63 0.75
CA TYR A 123 -11.66 -19.44 0.21
C TYR A 123 -10.29 -18.76 0.39
N ALA A 124 -9.28 -19.53 0.86
CA ALA A 124 -7.91 -19.04 1.02
C ALA A 124 -7.17 -19.03 -0.33
N SER A 125 -7.09 -17.89 -0.98
CA SER A 125 -6.73 -17.71 -2.40
C SER A 125 -5.25 -17.43 -2.68
N TRP A 126 -4.31 -17.74 -1.76
CA TRP A 126 -2.89 -17.41 -1.99
C TRP A 126 -2.29 -18.08 -3.22
N GLU A 127 -2.59 -19.37 -3.39
CA GLU A 127 -2.18 -20.19 -4.53
C GLU A 127 -3.44 -20.77 -5.18
N PRO A 128 -4.17 -19.97 -5.96
CA PRO A 128 -5.41 -20.44 -6.57
C PRO A 128 -5.11 -21.47 -7.66
N THR A 129 -5.99 -22.48 -7.81
CA THR A 129 -5.97 -23.39 -8.96
C THR A 129 -7.10 -23.03 -9.92
N LYS A 130 -6.95 -23.38 -11.22
CA LYS A 130 -8.00 -23.13 -12.23
C LYS A 130 -9.31 -23.78 -11.85
N GLU A 131 -9.27 -25.05 -11.39
CA GLU A 131 -10.45 -25.79 -10.97
C GLU A 131 -11.21 -25.04 -9.87
N LYS A 132 -10.47 -24.42 -8.94
CA LYS A 132 -11.11 -23.67 -7.85
C LYS A 132 -11.70 -22.35 -8.33
N LEU A 133 -11.07 -21.67 -9.27
CA LEU A 133 -11.65 -20.46 -9.88
C LEU A 133 -12.91 -20.79 -10.66
N ILE A 134 -12.94 -21.90 -11.39
CA ILE A 134 -14.15 -22.40 -12.09
C ILE A 134 -15.25 -22.76 -11.06
N GLU A 135 -14.91 -23.40 -9.93
CA GLU A 135 -15.87 -23.74 -8.87
C GLU A 135 -16.47 -22.48 -8.20
N LEU A 136 -15.65 -21.45 -7.98
CA LEU A 136 -16.07 -20.20 -7.37
C LEU A 136 -16.94 -19.34 -8.28
N ASP A 137 -16.80 -19.49 -9.59
CA ASP A 137 -17.57 -18.82 -10.64
C ASP A 137 -17.74 -17.30 -10.42
N SER A 138 -16.61 -16.63 -10.08
CA SER A 138 -16.62 -15.23 -9.71
C SER A 138 -16.83 -14.31 -10.91
N ASP A 139 -17.66 -13.29 -10.75
CA ASP A 139 -17.94 -12.26 -11.78
C ASP A 139 -16.71 -11.42 -12.13
N VAL A 140 -15.78 -11.27 -11.18
CA VAL A 140 -14.51 -10.58 -11.37
C VAL A 140 -13.44 -11.11 -10.42
N HIS A 141 -12.22 -11.20 -10.95
CA HIS A 141 -11.04 -11.47 -10.14
C HIS A 141 -10.30 -10.14 -9.87
N LEU A 142 -10.52 -9.54 -8.69
CA LEU A 142 -9.72 -8.39 -8.22
C LEU A 142 -8.33 -8.89 -7.83
N ALA A 143 -7.58 -9.29 -8.82
CA ALA A 143 -6.23 -9.83 -8.72
C ALA A 143 -5.44 -9.46 -9.96
N ASP A 144 -4.13 -9.26 -9.79
CA ASP A 144 -3.22 -8.94 -10.88
C ASP A 144 -2.84 -10.21 -11.65
N PRO A 145 -3.27 -10.38 -12.90
CA PRO A 145 -2.95 -11.57 -13.68
C PRO A 145 -1.44 -11.73 -13.91
N ALA A 146 -0.69 -10.63 -14.02
CA ALA A 146 0.77 -10.69 -14.13
C ALA A 146 1.42 -11.30 -12.88
N LYS A 147 0.81 -11.07 -11.69
CA LYS A 147 1.27 -11.69 -10.44
C LYS A 147 0.85 -13.14 -10.35
N VAL A 148 -0.37 -13.49 -10.76
CA VAL A 148 -0.84 -14.88 -10.78
C VAL A 148 0.01 -15.72 -11.72
N ALA A 149 0.38 -15.21 -12.89
CA ALA A 149 1.25 -15.88 -13.85
C ALA A 149 2.68 -16.18 -13.32
N THR A 150 3.09 -15.61 -12.16
CA THR A 150 4.36 -15.98 -11.52
C THR A 150 4.23 -17.18 -10.57
N ALA A 151 3.04 -17.68 -10.31
CA ALA A 151 2.83 -18.82 -9.45
C ALA A 151 3.11 -20.14 -10.20
N ASP A 152 3.57 -21.16 -9.46
CA ASP A 152 3.84 -22.48 -10.03
C ASP A 152 2.59 -23.06 -10.68
N GLY A 153 2.72 -23.53 -11.92
CA GLY A 153 1.64 -24.15 -12.68
C GLY A 153 0.70 -23.16 -13.39
N TRP A 154 1.05 -21.87 -13.45
CA TRP A 154 0.34 -20.86 -14.20
C TRP A 154 1.14 -20.31 -15.37
N ASP A 155 0.48 -20.08 -16.50
CA ASP A 155 1.03 -19.36 -17.66
C ASP A 155 0.02 -18.36 -18.23
N GLU A 156 0.39 -17.62 -19.28
CA GLU A 156 -0.54 -16.69 -19.95
C GLU A 156 -1.78 -17.37 -20.55
N GLY A 157 -1.65 -18.61 -21.01
CA GLY A 157 -2.76 -19.39 -21.54
C GLY A 157 -3.78 -19.71 -20.46
N ASP A 158 -3.33 -20.02 -19.26
CA ASP A 158 -4.19 -20.26 -18.10
C ASP A 158 -4.92 -18.98 -17.65
N ILE A 159 -4.23 -17.85 -17.66
CA ILE A 159 -4.83 -16.54 -17.38
C ILE A 159 -5.95 -16.22 -18.38
N GLU A 160 -5.70 -16.46 -19.66
CA GLU A 160 -6.67 -16.24 -20.73
C GLU A 160 -7.85 -17.22 -20.66
N GLU A 161 -7.60 -18.49 -20.31
CA GLU A 161 -8.65 -19.49 -20.10
C GLU A 161 -9.61 -19.06 -19.00
N VAL A 162 -9.12 -18.65 -17.84
CA VAL A 162 -9.95 -18.15 -16.73
C VAL A 162 -10.70 -16.89 -17.15
N ARG A 163 -10.03 -15.94 -17.81
CA ARG A 163 -10.66 -14.71 -18.30
C ARG A 163 -11.86 -14.97 -19.19
N THR A 164 -11.78 -15.98 -20.03
CA THR A 164 -12.83 -16.28 -21.04
C THR A 164 -13.89 -17.25 -20.55
N SER A 165 -13.57 -18.13 -19.60
CA SER A 165 -14.45 -19.21 -19.13
C SER A 165 -15.15 -18.92 -17.81
N VAL A 166 -14.59 -18.01 -16.99
CA VAL A 166 -15.11 -17.68 -15.64
C VAL A 166 -15.45 -16.20 -15.60
N GLY A 167 -14.42 -15.33 -15.51
CA GLY A 167 -14.61 -13.90 -15.37
C GLY A 167 -13.30 -13.12 -15.56
N PRO A 168 -13.40 -11.80 -15.80
CA PRO A 168 -12.24 -10.96 -16.07
C PRO A 168 -11.33 -10.80 -14.86
N TRP A 169 -10.04 -10.58 -15.14
CA TRP A 169 -9.06 -10.11 -14.16
C TRP A 169 -9.11 -8.58 -14.09
N PHE A 170 -8.95 -8.04 -12.88
CA PHE A 170 -8.86 -6.59 -12.67
C PHE A 170 -8.03 -6.27 -11.43
N GLY A 171 -6.71 -6.13 -11.58
CA GLY A 171 -5.78 -5.86 -10.49
C GLY A 171 -4.44 -5.36 -10.97
N ASN A 172 -3.68 -4.75 -10.05
CA ASN A 172 -2.36 -4.19 -10.31
C ASN A 172 -1.50 -4.25 -9.03
N THR A 173 -0.80 -5.37 -8.84
CA THR A 173 -0.08 -5.66 -7.59
C THR A 173 1.33 -5.09 -7.57
N PHE A 174 2.04 -5.08 -8.71
CA PHE A 174 3.42 -4.61 -8.76
C PHE A 174 3.55 -3.10 -8.46
N SER A 175 2.48 -2.33 -8.57
CA SER A 175 2.44 -0.95 -8.06
C SER A 175 2.67 -0.84 -6.55
N GLY A 176 2.46 -1.92 -5.79
CA GLY A 176 2.70 -1.94 -4.33
C GLY A 176 4.15 -1.80 -3.97
N SER A 177 5.01 -2.52 -4.66
CA SER A 177 6.45 -2.59 -4.45
C SER A 177 7.26 -1.93 -5.56
N HIS A 178 6.66 -1.54 -6.68
CA HIS A 178 7.34 -1.13 -7.91
C HIS A 178 8.34 -2.18 -8.42
N GLU A 179 8.10 -3.45 -8.11
CA GLU A 179 8.83 -4.56 -8.73
C GLU A 179 8.58 -4.58 -10.23
N THR A 180 9.59 -4.99 -10.99
CA THR A 180 9.44 -5.23 -12.42
C THR A 180 8.53 -6.45 -12.64
N PRO A 181 7.43 -6.33 -13.36
CA PRO A 181 6.60 -7.48 -13.71
C PRO A 181 7.34 -8.45 -14.63
N PRO A 182 6.84 -9.69 -14.82
CA PRO A 182 7.39 -10.62 -15.81
C PRO A 182 7.50 -9.99 -17.19
N SER A 183 8.47 -10.43 -17.99
CA SER A 183 8.83 -9.81 -19.28
C SER A 183 7.64 -9.68 -20.25
N GLU A 184 6.74 -10.65 -20.23
CA GLU A 184 5.54 -10.72 -21.07
C GLU A 184 4.51 -9.61 -20.73
N TRP A 185 4.62 -9.04 -19.51
CA TRP A 185 3.72 -8.02 -18.99
C TRP A 185 4.33 -6.62 -18.96
N THR A 186 5.67 -6.49 -19.06
CA THR A 186 6.39 -5.24 -18.83
C THR A 186 5.93 -4.10 -19.75
N ASP A 187 5.73 -4.35 -21.03
CA ASP A 187 5.38 -3.32 -22.02
C ASP A 187 3.93 -2.76 -21.85
N ARG A 188 3.09 -3.48 -21.16
CA ARG A 188 1.69 -3.12 -20.90
C ARG A 188 1.40 -2.79 -19.44
N TYR A 189 2.46 -2.69 -18.60
CA TYR A 189 2.32 -2.42 -17.18
C TYR A 189 2.49 -0.93 -16.88
N GLU A 190 1.57 -0.36 -16.12
CA GLU A 190 1.66 0.98 -15.56
C GLU A 190 1.61 0.89 -14.03
N TYR A 191 2.33 1.81 -13.35
CA TYR A 191 2.31 1.88 -11.90
C TYR A 191 1.34 2.94 -11.42
N TYR A 192 0.46 2.54 -10.52
CA TYR A 192 -0.56 3.40 -9.93
C TYR A 192 -0.33 3.61 -8.44
N THR A 193 -0.81 4.72 -7.93
CA THR A 193 -0.97 4.91 -6.48
C THR A 193 -2.13 4.06 -5.96
N LEU A 194 -2.17 3.81 -4.64
CA LEU A 194 -3.29 3.12 -3.98
C LEU A 194 -4.65 3.72 -4.36
N TRP A 195 -4.75 5.04 -4.36
CA TRP A 195 -6.01 5.75 -4.57
C TRP A 195 -6.42 5.80 -6.06
N GLU A 196 -5.49 5.71 -6.99
CA GLU A 196 -5.80 5.52 -8.41
C GLU A 196 -6.36 4.12 -8.67
N ILE A 197 -5.77 3.07 -8.09
CA ILE A 197 -6.32 1.71 -8.16
C ILE A 197 -7.71 1.68 -7.52
N PHE A 198 -7.89 2.30 -6.34
CA PHE A 198 -9.17 2.36 -5.67
C PHE A 198 -10.24 3.05 -6.51
N GLY A 199 -9.92 4.16 -7.19
CA GLY A 199 -10.85 4.83 -8.11
C GLY A 199 -11.25 3.98 -9.31
N LYS A 200 -10.33 3.14 -9.82
CA LYS A 200 -10.63 2.19 -10.89
C LYS A 200 -11.53 1.05 -10.38
N VAL A 201 -11.26 0.49 -9.21
CA VAL A 201 -12.11 -0.52 -8.56
C VAL A 201 -13.50 0.04 -8.23
N ALA A 202 -13.59 1.29 -7.80
CA ALA A 202 -14.88 1.95 -7.57
C ALA A 202 -15.74 2.05 -8.85
N ARG A 203 -15.12 2.20 -10.02
CA ARG A 203 -15.85 2.16 -11.31
C ARG A 203 -16.37 0.76 -11.64
N VAL A 204 -15.62 -0.31 -11.28
CA VAL A 204 -16.10 -1.70 -11.42
C VAL A 204 -17.40 -1.89 -10.65
N PHE A 205 -17.50 -1.36 -9.44
CA PHE A 205 -18.71 -1.47 -8.62
C PHE A 205 -19.74 -0.36 -8.85
N ARG A 206 -19.49 0.59 -9.77
CA ARG A 206 -20.31 1.81 -9.96
C ARG A 206 -20.50 2.64 -8.68
N GLU A 207 -19.53 2.61 -7.80
CA GLU A 207 -19.52 3.32 -6.52
C GLU A 207 -18.62 4.58 -6.55
N GLY A 208 -18.59 5.27 -7.69
CA GLY A 208 -17.76 6.47 -7.89
C GLY A 208 -18.00 7.55 -6.83
N ARG A 209 -19.26 7.75 -6.39
CA ARG A 209 -19.59 8.73 -5.36
C ARG A 209 -18.98 8.38 -3.99
N ARG A 210 -19.01 7.12 -3.57
CA ARG A 210 -18.33 6.68 -2.33
C ARG A 210 -16.82 6.90 -2.41
N PHE A 211 -16.22 6.59 -3.56
CA PHE A 211 -14.81 6.87 -3.79
C PHE A 211 -14.49 8.36 -3.66
N GLU A 212 -15.27 9.26 -4.29
CA GLU A 212 -15.04 10.69 -4.26
C GLU A 212 -15.10 11.24 -2.82
N GLU A 213 -16.07 10.83 -2.03
CA GLU A 213 -16.20 11.24 -0.63
C GLU A 213 -15.04 10.73 0.24
N LEU A 214 -14.64 9.45 0.10
CA LEU A 214 -13.48 8.91 0.82
C LEU A 214 -12.17 9.58 0.38
N ALA A 215 -12.02 9.87 -0.91
CA ALA A 215 -10.86 10.59 -1.44
C ALA A 215 -10.80 12.04 -0.90
N ALA A 216 -11.95 12.70 -0.72
CA ALA A 216 -12.03 14.02 -0.10
C ALA A 216 -11.54 13.99 1.35
N ILE A 217 -11.97 12.99 2.16
CA ILE A 217 -11.51 12.79 3.54
C ILE A 217 -9.99 12.59 3.57
N ARG A 218 -9.46 11.70 2.74
CA ARG A 218 -8.01 11.47 2.64
C ARG A 218 -7.24 12.73 2.23
N ASN A 219 -7.75 13.50 1.28
CA ASN A 219 -7.10 14.71 0.83
C ASN A 219 -7.09 15.80 1.91
N ALA A 220 -8.18 15.95 2.68
CA ALA A 220 -8.24 16.84 3.85
C ALA A 220 -7.21 16.43 4.92
N MET A 221 -7.12 15.13 5.25
CA MET A 221 -6.12 14.61 6.17
C MET A 221 -4.70 14.90 5.68
N ARG A 222 -4.39 14.65 4.41
CA ARG A 222 -3.06 14.93 3.84
C ARG A 222 -2.73 16.42 3.88
N SER A 223 -3.68 17.29 3.57
CA SER A 223 -3.47 18.74 3.65
C SER A 223 -3.16 19.17 5.08
N THR A 224 -3.88 18.63 6.08
CA THR A 224 -3.62 18.87 7.49
C THR A 224 -2.21 18.41 7.90
N ILE A 225 -1.81 17.21 7.47
CA ILE A 225 -0.47 16.67 7.72
C ILE A 225 0.60 17.59 7.12
N GLN A 226 0.51 17.89 5.83
CA GLN A 226 1.49 18.73 5.15
C GLN A 226 1.64 20.13 5.77
N ALA A 227 0.55 20.71 6.25
CA ALA A 227 0.56 22.01 6.90
C ALA A 227 1.23 22.02 8.28
N ARG A 228 1.31 20.85 8.95
CA ARG A 228 1.83 20.71 10.30
C ARG A 228 3.20 20.01 10.37
N LEU A 229 3.70 19.45 9.27
CA LEU A 229 5.02 18.82 9.26
C LEU A 229 6.12 19.86 9.59
N PRO A 230 7.13 19.48 10.41
CA PRO A 230 8.29 20.30 10.63
C PRO A 230 9.16 20.37 9.36
N PRO A 231 10.09 21.37 9.29
CA PRO A 231 11.14 21.38 8.26
C PRO A 231 11.87 20.04 8.18
N GLU A 232 12.37 19.68 7.02
CA GLU A 232 13.02 18.36 6.79
C GLU A 232 14.16 18.08 7.80
N SER A 233 14.95 19.11 8.14
CA SER A 233 16.05 19.01 9.11
C SER A 233 15.63 18.72 10.54
N GLU A 234 14.34 18.84 10.86
CA GLU A 234 13.77 18.57 12.19
C GLU A 234 12.95 17.27 12.23
N ARG A 235 12.89 16.54 11.11
CA ARG A 235 12.13 15.30 11.04
C ARG A 235 12.93 14.15 11.64
N PRO A 236 12.28 13.25 12.41
CA PRO A 236 12.96 12.11 13.00
C PRO A 236 13.44 11.14 11.93
N SER A 237 14.50 10.41 12.24
CA SER A 237 14.86 9.19 11.53
C SER A 237 13.97 8.05 11.99
N ALA A 238 13.61 7.14 11.09
CA ALA A 238 12.80 5.98 11.43
C ALA A 238 13.21 4.76 10.61
N ALA A 239 13.05 3.57 11.19
CA ALA A 239 13.17 2.31 10.48
C ALA A 239 11.85 1.54 10.55
N MET A 240 11.43 0.95 9.43
CA MET A 240 10.28 0.05 9.37
C MET A 240 10.77 -1.39 9.26
N VAL A 241 10.42 -2.22 10.23
CA VAL A 241 10.92 -3.58 10.35
C VAL A 241 9.80 -4.59 10.60
N LEU A 242 10.05 -5.84 10.20
CA LEU A 242 9.27 -7.01 10.58
C LEU A 242 10.22 -8.02 11.21
N PHE A 243 9.96 -8.40 12.45
CA PHE A 243 10.75 -9.43 13.13
C PHE A 243 10.40 -10.82 12.63
N SER A 244 11.40 -11.71 12.57
CA SER A 244 11.16 -13.13 12.36
C SER A 244 10.32 -13.70 13.53
N THR A 245 9.44 -14.65 13.20
CA THR A 245 8.71 -15.42 14.23
C THR A 245 9.54 -16.58 14.79
N SER A 246 10.71 -16.83 14.21
CA SER A 246 11.71 -17.76 14.73
C SER A 246 12.71 -16.98 15.59
N ASP A 247 13.19 -17.60 16.64
CA ASP A 247 14.13 -17.06 17.64
C ASP A 247 15.58 -16.90 17.08
N ASP A 248 15.71 -16.51 15.80
CA ASP A 248 16.99 -16.41 15.11
C ASP A 248 17.56 -14.98 15.04
N GLY A 249 16.89 -14.02 15.68
CA GLY A 249 17.31 -12.61 15.70
C GLY A 249 17.21 -11.89 14.35
N LYS A 250 16.68 -12.55 13.32
CA LYS A 250 16.51 -11.95 12.00
C LYS A 250 15.31 -11.03 11.95
N MET A 251 15.44 -10.01 11.14
CA MET A 251 14.35 -9.12 10.79
C MET A 251 14.46 -8.66 9.34
N TRP A 252 13.38 -8.15 8.81
CA TRP A 252 13.33 -7.56 7.49
C TRP A 252 13.08 -6.06 7.58
N GLY A 253 13.96 -5.28 6.93
CA GLY A 253 13.81 -3.84 6.78
C GLY A 253 13.05 -3.50 5.50
N TYR A 254 12.21 -2.48 5.59
CA TYR A 254 11.40 -2.01 4.47
C TYR A 254 11.58 -0.52 4.26
N LYS A 255 11.78 -0.11 3.00
CA LYS A 255 11.99 1.29 2.66
C LYS A 255 10.79 2.15 3.04
N LEU A 256 11.02 3.08 3.97
CA LEU A 256 9.99 3.93 4.57
C LEU A 256 9.31 4.84 3.54
N ASN A 257 10.09 5.38 2.61
CA ASN A 257 9.68 6.37 1.62
C ASN A 257 9.58 5.80 0.19
N HIS A 258 9.31 4.49 0.06
CA HIS A 258 9.20 3.82 -1.22
C HIS A 258 8.07 4.42 -2.08
N PRO A 259 8.23 4.57 -3.43
CA PRO A 259 7.20 5.15 -4.29
C PRO A 259 5.91 4.30 -4.36
N GLY A 260 6.00 2.99 -4.20
CA GLY A 260 4.85 2.07 -4.24
C GLY A 260 3.84 2.28 -3.12
N TYR A 261 2.65 1.73 -3.28
CA TYR A 261 1.59 1.94 -2.30
C TYR A 261 1.77 1.16 -0.98
N TYR A 262 2.75 0.27 -0.88
CA TYR A 262 3.12 -0.33 0.41
C TYR A 262 3.63 0.70 1.43
N ALA A 263 4.18 1.83 0.98
CA ALA A 263 4.58 2.95 1.82
C ALA A 263 3.58 4.14 1.76
N ALA A 264 2.35 3.91 1.32
CA ALA A 264 1.38 5.00 1.13
C ALA A 264 0.98 5.71 2.43
N HIS A 265 1.13 5.08 3.60
CA HIS A 265 0.86 5.66 4.91
C HIS A 265 2.07 6.40 5.50
N SER A 266 3.30 5.93 5.25
CA SER A 266 4.54 6.48 5.83
C SER A 266 5.17 7.57 4.96
N ARG A 267 5.24 7.36 3.64
CA ARG A 267 5.85 8.32 2.69
C ARG A 267 5.34 9.76 2.81
N PRO A 268 4.01 10.05 2.96
CA PRO A 268 3.53 11.42 3.08
C PRO A 268 4.02 12.16 4.32
N LEU A 269 4.52 11.45 5.32
CA LEU A 269 5.02 12.00 6.58
C LEU A 269 6.48 12.44 6.49
N GLY A 270 7.21 11.96 5.49
CA GLY A 270 8.54 12.45 5.14
C GLY A 270 9.60 12.30 6.24
N ALA A 271 9.47 11.33 7.14
CA ALA A 271 10.53 10.97 8.07
C ALA A 271 11.77 10.49 7.31
N THR A 272 12.95 10.71 7.88
CA THR A 272 14.20 10.20 7.31
C THR A 272 14.24 8.68 7.43
N ASP A 273 14.53 7.99 6.34
CA ASP A 273 14.71 6.53 6.34
C ASP A 273 16.11 6.20 6.89
N ALA A 274 16.15 5.75 8.14
CA ALA A 274 17.42 5.46 8.83
C ALA A 274 18.22 4.33 8.15
N LEU A 275 17.54 3.39 7.50
CA LEU A 275 18.20 2.26 6.84
C LEU A 275 18.88 2.65 5.52
N ALA A 276 18.55 3.81 4.94
CA ALA A 276 19.04 4.18 3.61
C ALA A 276 20.56 4.29 3.54
N ASP A 277 21.19 4.87 4.56
CA ASP A 277 22.64 5.06 4.61
C ASP A 277 23.39 3.80 5.09
N ALA A 278 22.84 3.09 6.07
CA ALA A 278 23.43 1.89 6.64
C ALA A 278 23.46 0.70 5.66
N VAL A 279 22.42 0.55 4.84
CA VAL A 279 22.30 -0.55 3.89
C VAL A 279 22.98 -0.25 2.56
N GLY A 280 23.01 1.03 2.16
CA GLY A 280 23.68 1.48 0.94
C GLY A 280 22.86 1.28 -0.35
N PRO A 281 23.52 1.35 -1.52
CA PRO A 281 22.89 1.28 -2.83
C PRO A 281 22.08 0.00 -3.05
N GLY A 282 20.92 0.13 -3.66
CA GLY A 282 20.01 -1.01 -3.95
C GLY A 282 18.98 -1.26 -2.87
N TYR A 283 19.08 -0.60 -1.70
CA TYR A 283 18.06 -0.71 -0.68
C TYR A 283 16.69 -0.25 -1.17
N GLY A 284 15.77 -1.19 -1.15
CA GLY A 284 14.39 -0.96 -1.61
C GLY A 284 14.24 -0.75 -3.12
N GLU A 285 15.28 -0.99 -3.91
CA GLU A 285 15.13 -1.17 -5.35
C GLU A 285 14.22 -2.37 -5.61
N ASP A 286 13.35 -2.27 -6.61
CA ASP A 286 12.34 -3.29 -6.90
C ASP A 286 11.42 -3.63 -5.70
N GLY A 287 11.27 -2.72 -4.73
CA GLY A 287 10.40 -2.90 -3.57
C GLY A 287 10.79 -4.02 -2.61
N ARG A 288 11.97 -4.61 -2.78
CA ARG A 288 12.45 -5.73 -1.96
C ARG A 288 12.73 -5.26 -0.54
N ASN A 289 12.44 -6.16 0.42
CA ASN A 289 12.95 -6.04 1.77
C ASN A 289 14.44 -6.45 1.80
N ILE A 290 15.09 -6.04 2.87
CA ILE A 290 16.43 -6.51 3.18
C ILE A 290 16.39 -7.31 4.49
N THR A 291 17.28 -8.28 4.62
CA THR A 291 17.51 -8.95 5.90
C THR A 291 18.43 -8.08 6.75
N LEU A 292 18.03 -7.84 7.99
CA LEU A 292 18.77 -7.09 9.01
C LEU A 292 19.13 -8.00 10.17
N ASP A 293 20.20 -7.66 10.83
CA ASP A 293 20.53 -8.07 12.21
C ASP A 293 20.53 -6.84 13.13
N TYR A 294 20.79 -7.07 14.40
CA TYR A 294 20.79 -6.00 15.40
C TYR A 294 21.98 -5.04 15.23
N GLU A 295 23.11 -5.51 14.73
CA GLU A 295 24.29 -4.72 14.47
C GLU A 295 24.04 -3.70 13.35
N LEU A 296 23.45 -4.12 12.26
CA LEU A 296 23.10 -3.23 11.13
C LEU A 296 21.98 -2.25 11.55
N LEU A 297 21.02 -2.69 12.37
CA LEU A 297 20.00 -1.80 12.91
C LEU A 297 20.60 -0.76 13.85
N LEU A 298 21.62 -1.12 14.66
CA LEU A 298 22.35 -0.19 15.53
C LEU A 298 23.21 0.78 14.72
N GLU A 299 23.82 0.36 13.62
CA GLU A 299 24.53 1.27 12.72
C GLU A 299 23.59 2.33 12.13
N ALA A 300 22.35 1.96 11.81
CA ALA A 300 21.32 2.88 11.34
C ALA A 300 20.79 3.79 12.45
N ASP A 301 20.77 3.34 13.67
CA ASP A 301 20.29 3.96 14.92
C ASP A 301 19.06 4.89 14.75
N PRO A 302 17.89 4.35 14.41
CA PRO A 302 16.69 5.15 14.20
C PRO A 302 16.19 5.81 15.50
N ASP A 303 15.69 7.04 15.41
CA ASP A 303 14.93 7.70 16.49
C ASP A 303 13.62 6.97 16.79
N VAL A 304 13.02 6.32 15.78
CA VAL A 304 11.74 5.63 15.88
C VAL A 304 11.79 4.28 15.18
N LEU A 305 11.36 3.24 15.89
CA LEU A 305 11.20 1.90 15.33
C LEU A 305 9.72 1.60 15.05
N LEU A 306 9.36 1.42 13.79
CA LEU A 306 8.04 1.07 13.31
C LEU A 306 7.98 -0.43 13.02
N VAL A 307 7.24 -1.19 13.85
CA VAL A 307 7.23 -2.65 13.81
C VAL A 307 5.97 -3.16 13.13
N LEU A 308 6.14 -3.80 11.98
CA LEU A 308 5.06 -4.50 11.27
C LEU A 308 4.69 -5.79 12.00
N GLY A 309 3.41 -6.16 11.93
CA GLY A 309 2.92 -7.45 12.39
C GLY A 309 2.22 -7.49 13.75
N PRO A 310 2.55 -6.66 14.79
CA PRO A 310 1.91 -6.81 16.11
C PRO A 310 0.40 -6.57 16.16
N MET A 311 -0.18 -5.90 15.17
CA MET A 311 -1.66 -5.81 15.08
C MET A 311 -2.30 -7.07 14.50
N THR A 312 -1.55 -8.14 14.33
CA THR A 312 -1.99 -9.46 13.89
C THR A 312 -1.74 -10.51 14.97
N ALA A 313 -2.09 -11.75 14.71
CA ALA A 313 -1.88 -12.84 15.67
C ALA A 313 -0.44 -13.40 15.70
N TYR A 314 0.47 -12.88 14.88
CA TYR A 314 1.81 -13.48 14.72
C TYR A 314 2.90 -12.85 15.58
N HIS A 315 2.69 -11.64 16.07
CA HIS A 315 3.69 -10.89 16.84
C HIS A 315 3.04 -10.20 18.03
N ASP A 316 3.75 -10.17 19.14
CA ASP A 316 3.39 -9.46 20.36
C ASP A 316 4.35 -8.27 20.55
N ILE A 317 3.81 -7.04 20.54
CA ILE A 317 4.64 -5.83 20.69
C ILE A 317 5.25 -5.73 22.09
N GLY A 318 4.58 -6.25 23.10
CA GLY A 318 5.08 -6.27 24.48
C GLY A 318 6.30 -7.17 24.58
N GLU A 319 6.25 -8.36 23.98
CA GLU A 319 7.37 -9.30 23.91
C GLU A 319 8.53 -8.72 23.09
N ILE A 320 8.26 -8.17 21.91
CA ILE A 320 9.30 -7.52 21.09
C ILE A 320 10.00 -6.41 21.87
N ARG A 321 9.27 -5.53 22.56
CA ARG A 321 9.84 -4.46 23.39
C ARG A 321 10.67 -5.00 24.55
N ALA A 322 10.23 -6.08 25.18
CA ALA A 322 10.96 -6.72 26.28
C ALA A 322 12.29 -7.32 25.78
N ASN A 323 12.24 -8.04 24.65
CA ASN A 323 13.40 -8.65 24.03
C ASN A 323 14.44 -7.59 23.61
N LEU A 324 14.00 -6.51 22.94
CA LEU A 324 14.90 -5.43 22.53
C LEU A 324 15.60 -4.75 23.71
N ARG A 325 14.90 -4.55 24.85
CA ARG A 325 15.47 -3.93 26.06
C ARG A 325 16.50 -4.79 26.77
N THR A 326 16.45 -6.11 26.60
CA THR A 326 17.35 -7.05 27.27
C THR A 326 18.43 -7.61 26.37
N HIS A 327 18.34 -7.37 25.06
CA HIS A 327 19.35 -7.83 24.10
C HIS A 327 20.61 -6.95 24.18
N GLU A 328 21.79 -7.57 24.15
CA GLU A 328 23.09 -6.90 24.35
C GLU A 328 23.32 -5.73 23.38
N VAL A 329 22.98 -5.91 22.11
CA VAL A 329 23.15 -4.90 21.06
C VAL A 329 21.94 -3.97 20.96
N ALA A 330 20.71 -4.56 20.87
CA ALA A 330 19.52 -3.77 20.61
C ALA A 330 19.14 -2.79 21.72
N SER A 331 19.57 -3.04 22.98
CA SER A 331 19.35 -2.12 24.11
C SER A 331 20.05 -0.77 23.94
N GLU A 332 21.06 -0.70 23.08
CA GLU A 332 21.81 0.53 22.79
C GLU A 332 21.12 1.43 21.74
N LEU A 333 20.11 0.90 21.02
CA LEU A 333 19.34 1.68 20.03
C LEU A 333 18.65 2.90 20.69
N THR A 334 18.75 4.06 20.07
CA THR A 334 18.06 5.29 20.49
C THR A 334 16.55 5.07 20.65
N ALA A 335 15.89 4.42 19.68
CA ALA A 335 14.46 4.10 19.73
C ALA A 335 14.09 3.20 20.93
N VAL A 336 14.99 2.31 21.36
CA VAL A 336 14.78 1.41 22.53
C VAL A 336 14.94 2.18 23.82
N GLN A 337 15.99 2.99 23.95
CA GLN A 337 16.29 3.81 25.13
C GLN A 337 15.19 4.85 25.38
N GLU A 338 14.67 5.46 24.33
CA GLU A 338 13.57 6.43 24.40
C GLU A 338 12.18 5.82 24.45
N GLY A 339 12.07 4.49 24.27
CA GLY A 339 10.78 3.77 24.24
C GLY A 339 9.92 4.06 23.01
N ARG A 340 10.52 4.55 21.94
CA ARG A 340 9.84 4.92 20.68
C ARG A 340 9.74 3.73 19.70
N ILE A 341 9.21 2.62 20.20
CA ILE A 341 8.97 1.40 19.45
C ILE A 341 7.45 1.24 19.26
N TYR A 342 6.98 1.35 18.04
CA TYR A 342 5.56 1.42 17.75
C TYR A 342 5.11 0.34 16.77
N THR A 343 3.91 -0.20 17.01
CA THR A 343 3.29 -1.16 16.09
C THR A 343 2.77 -0.47 14.84
N GLN A 344 2.79 -1.23 13.74
CA GLN A 344 2.14 -0.90 12.46
C GLN A 344 1.12 -1.98 12.11
N GLY A 345 0.19 -1.66 11.20
CA GLY A 345 -0.76 -2.62 10.64
C GLY A 345 -0.12 -3.47 9.53
N ALA A 346 -0.57 -3.30 8.30
CA ALA A 346 -0.09 -4.06 7.15
C ALA A 346 0.42 -3.17 6.01
N ARG A 347 1.46 -3.62 5.31
CA ARG A 347 1.96 -2.95 4.09
C ARG A 347 0.99 -3.08 2.91
N ARG A 348 0.30 -4.21 2.80
CA ARG A 348 -0.73 -4.45 1.77
C ARG A 348 -2.05 -3.84 2.20
N GLN A 349 -2.05 -2.52 2.30
CA GLN A 349 -3.14 -1.70 2.78
C GLN A 349 -4.07 -1.27 1.64
N GLY A 350 -5.38 -1.30 1.90
CA GLY A 350 -6.38 -0.62 1.08
C GLY A 350 -6.73 0.76 1.65
N PRO A 351 -7.78 1.42 1.15
CA PRO A 351 -8.11 2.80 1.52
C PRO A 351 -8.46 2.99 3.00
N LEU A 352 -9.21 2.08 3.63
CA LEU A 352 -9.58 2.21 5.04
C LEU A 352 -8.35 2.06 5.93
N LEU A 353 -7.59 0.98 5.72
CA LEU A 353 -6.38 0.75 6.50
C LEU A 353 -5.36 1.88 6.29
N ASN A 354 -5.29 2.45 5.09
CA ASN A 354 -4.43 3.61 4.78
C ASN A 354 -4.79 4.86 5.59
N LEU A 355 -6.08 5.18 5.77
CA LEU A 355 -6.50 6.31 6.61
C LEU A 355 -6.02 6.12 8.05
N PHE A 356 -6.31 4.98 8.66
CA PHE A 356 -5.92 4.68 10.03
C PHE A 356 -4.41 4.62 10.23
N GLN A 357 -3.69 3.95 9.33
CA GLN A 357 -2.24 3.85 9.44
C GLN A 357 -1.53 5.19 9.23
N THR A 358 -2.05 6.06 8.36
CA THR A 358 -1.50 7.40 8.19
C THR A 358 -1.68 8.24 9.46
N GLU A 359 -2.85 8.20 10.11
CA GLU A 359 -3.09 8.86 11.40
C GLU A 359 -2.16 8.30 12.48
N MET A 360 -2.10 6.98 12.60
CA MET A 360 -1.26 6.27 13.56
C MET A 360 0.20 6.68 13.42
N THR A 361 0.75 6.57 12.20
CA THR A 361 2.16 6.86 11.94
C THR A 361 2.48 8.35 12.14
N ALA A 362 1.55 9.26 11.80
CA ALA A 362 1.71 10.69 12.06
C ALA A 362 1.89 10.99 13.57
N LYS A 363 1.06 10.37 14.43
CA LYS A 363 1.16 10.52 15.90
C LYS A 363 2.41 9.86 16.49
N GLN A 364 2.84 8.75 15.92
CA GLN A 364 4.05 8.03 16.37
C GLN A 364 5.34 8.80 16.02
N LEU A 365 5.39 9.39 14.82
CA LEU A 365 6.56 10.15 14.38
C LEU A 365 6.60 11.57 14.96
N TYR A 366 5.44 12.23 15.06
CA TYR A 366 5.32 13.65 15.39
C TYR A 366 4.27 13.93 16.48
N PRO A 367 4.43 13.35 17.69
CA PRO A 367 3.43 13.46 18.76
C PRO A 367 3.12 14.91 19.16
N GLU A 368 4.09 15.81 19.09
CA GLU A 368 3.90 17.23 19.40
C GLU A 368 3.10 18.02 18.34
N ARG A 369 2.97 17.46 17.13
CA ARG A 369 2.25 18.06 16.01
C ARG A 369 0.84 17.50 15.83
N PHE A 370 0.67 16.19 16.12
CA PHE A 370 -0.57 15.46 15.82
C PHE A 370 -1.24 14.84 17.06
N GLY A 371 -0.72 15.12 18.28
CA GLY A 371 -1.17 14.50 19.52
C GLY A 371 -0.45 13.17 19.79
N GLN A 372 -0.46 12.77 21.06
CA GLN A 372 0.23 11.57 21.51
C GLN A 372 -0.44 10.31 20.95
N TRP A 373 0.39 9.35 20.53
CA TRP A 373 -0.09 8.01 20.26
C TRP A 373 -0.39 7.30 21.59
N PRO A 374 -1.64 6.84 21.84
CA PRO A 374 -2.00 6.25 23.14
C PRO A 374 -1.30 4.92 23.44
N GLY A 375 -0.62 4.35 22.45
CA GLY A 375 -0.09 3.01 22.52
C GLY A 375 -1.03 1.96 21.98
N TYR A 376 -0.54 0.74 21.90
CA TYR A 376 -1.29 -0.44 21.48
C TYR A 376 -0.90 -1.61 22.39
N THR A 377 -1.88 -2.34 22.85
CA THR A 377 -1.73 -3.60 23.59
C THR A 377 -2.20 -4.74 22.68
N ASP A 378 -1.47 -5.86 22.68
CA ASP A 378 -1.78 -6.99 21.84
C ASP A 378 -3.19 -7.53 22.11
N GLY A 379 -3.91 -7.80 21.04
CA GLY A 379 -5.30 -8.21 21.09
C GLY A 379 -6.32 -7.07 21.10
N ASP A 380 -5.96 -5.89 21.53
CA ASP A 380 -6.88 -4.74 21.59
C ASP A 380 -7.27 -4.21 20.19
N PRO A 381 -8.41 -3.51 20.08
CA PRO A 381 -8.73 -2.73 18.89
C PRO A 381 -7.76 -1.55 18.73
N TYR A 382 -7.78 -0.92 17.55
CA TYR A 382 -7.13 0.37 17.33
C TYR A 382 -7.49 1.34 18.47
N PRO A 383 -6.51 2.02 19.10
CA PRO A 383 -6.76 2.82 20.29
C PRO A 383 -7.79 3.94 20.05
N GLU A 384 -8.47 4.32 21.12
CA GLU A 384 -9.34 5.50 21.10
C GLU A 384 -8.49 6.76 20.94
N ILE A 385 -8.79 7.56 19.93
CA ILE A 385 -8.20 8.88 19.72
C ILE A 385 -9.28 9.92 20.05
N PRO A 386 -8.98 10.92 20.92
CA PRO A 386 -9.91 12.03 21.17
C PRO A 386 -10.38 12.67 19.87
N GLU A 387 -11.64 13.07 19.80
CA GLU A 387 -12.25 13.54 18.55
C GLU A 387 -11.51 14.74 17.95
N ASP A 388 -11.07 15.67 18.80
CA ASP A 388 -10.31 16.88 18.42
C ASP A 388 -8.86 16.58 17.99
N GLU A 389 -8.37 15.36 18.26
CA GLU A 389 -7.06 14.88 17.82
C GLU A 389 -7.09 13.93 16.62
N ARG A 390 -8.27 13.55 16.14
CA ARG A 390 -8.43 12.69 14.96
C ARG A 390 -8.01 13.43 13.71
N LEU A 391 -7.32 12.75 12.81
CA LEU A 391 -6.89 13.31 11.54
C LEU A 391 -7.93 13.11 10.42
N PHE A 392 -8.95 12.28 10.67
CA PHE A 392 -10.08 12.09 9.76
C PHE A 392 -11.37 11.79 10.51
N ASP A 393 -12.50 12.11 9.89
CA ASP A 393 -13.84 11.91 10.42
C ASP A 393 -14.27 10.44 10.23
N ARG A 394 -14.25 9.68 11.33
CA ARG A 394 -14.61 8.26 11.36
C ARG A 394 -16.10 8.02 11.16
N GLN A 395 -16.93 8.92 11.69
CA GLN A 395 -18.38 8.82 11.51
C GLN A 395 -18.73 8.99 10.03
N ARG A 396 -18.13 9.97 9.37
CA ARG A 396 -18.36 10.20 7.94
C ARG A 396 -17.87 9.02 7.09
N VAL A 397 -16.72 8.41 7.41
CA VAL A 397 -16.24 7.19 6.75
C VAL A 397 -17.25 6.05 6.90
N ALA A 398 -17.75 5.81 8.11
CA ALA A 398 -18.76 4.78 8.37
C ALA A 398 -20.05 5.04 7.58
N GLU A 399 -20.53 6.29 7.53
CA GLU A 399 -21.71 6.69 6.77
C GLU A 399 -21.55 6.44 5.27
N ILE A 400 -20.36 6.72 4.72
CA ILE A 400 -20.06 6.48 3.30
C ILE A 400 -20.11 4.98 2.98
N ILE A 401 -19.49 4.14 3.82
CA ILE A 401 -19.51 2.68 3.66
C ILE A 401 -20.93 2.14 3.69
N ASP A 402 -21.78 2.68 4.57
CA ASP A 402 -23.20 2.30 4.72
C ASP A 402 -24.12 2.90 3.61
N GLY A 403 -23.56 3.65 2.66
CA GLY A 403 -24.31 4.22 1.53
C GLY A 403 -25.03 5.54 1.82
N ARG A 404 -24.76 6.19 2.93
CA ARG A 404 -25.27 7.53 3.29
C ARG A 404 -24.38 8.63 2.73
N VAL A 405 -24.30 8.71 1.38
CA VAL A 405 -23.43 9.60 0.61
C VAL A 405 -24.21 10.71 -0.08
#